data_f7d525842b8b6d59d21920111d8240fa
#
_entry.id   f7d525842b8b6d59d21920111d8240fa
#
_cell.length_a   1.000
_cell.length_b   1.000
_cell.length_c   1.000
_cell.angle_alpha   90.00
_cell.angle_beta   90.00
_cell.angle_gamma   90.00
#
_symmetry.space_group_name_H-M   'P 1'
#
loop_
_entity.id
_entity.type
_entity.pdbx_description
1 polymer ?
#
loop_
_entity_poly.entity_id
_entity_poly.type
_entity_poly.pdbx_seq_one_letter_code
_entity_poly.pdbx_strand_id
1 'polypeptide(L)'
;MPYSHPQPLDRAQAYRKIRHLLPGAVLFSATAGFVNSTALGFFHSPVSHMTGAVSRLGIDLHAGKWADATASLAIILGFLAGALVAGVLVGAWKLIPGRRYGVALMVQGALLSLATGLLMSGHRLGLPAVAMACGLQNAMTSSYCGLMIRTTHVSGLITDIGVMLGHWIRHRQIEFWKLRFLAWLFTAFGVGGWVGVIADDRFGPAALGVPAAGCTVAGAIFWFVTHRGLVDLMQDAGPQPPRTGSFPER
;
A
#
# COMPACT_ATOMS: atom_id res chain seq x y z
N MET A 1 23.95 -18.07 20.15
CA MET A 1 22.58 -18.52 20.26
C MET A 1 22.08 -18.83 18.86
N PRO A 2 21.54 -20.02 18.59
CA PRO A 2 21.12 -20.38 17.25
C PRO A 2 19.85 -19.57 16.92
N TYR A 3 19.89 -18.83 15.82
CA TYR A 3 18.71 -18.23 15.21
C TYR A 3 17.71 -19.35 14.91
N SER A 4 16.65 -19.45 15.68
CA SER A 4 15.53 -20.31 15.33
C SER A 4 14.87 -19.72 14.09
N HIS A 5 15.12 -20.31 12.92
CA HIS A 5 14.36 -20.02 11.72
C HIS A 5 12.88 -20.23 12.05
N PRO A 6 12.01 -19.26 11.74
CA PRO A 6 10.59 -19.48 11.91
C PRO A 6 10.20 -20.71 11.09
N GLN A 7 9.54 -21.68 11.74
CA GLN A 7 9.04 -22.89 11.10
C GLN A 7 8.23 -22.48 9.86
N PRO A 8 8.48 -23.07 8.69
CA PRO A 8 7.71 -22.80 7.50
C PRO A 8 6.24 -23.10 7.83
N LEU A 9 5.37 -22.09 7.71
CA LEU A 9 3.91 -22.25 7.83
C LEU A 9 3.48 -23.41 6.92
N ASP A 10 2.71 -24.34 7.47
CA ASP A 10 2.09 -25.39 6.69
C ASP A 10 1.37 -24.76 5.48
N ARG A 11 1.66 -25.27 4.27
CA ARG A 11 1.12 -24.73 3.00
C ARG A 11 -0.40 -24.56 3.03
N ALA A 12 -1.09 -25.47 3.71
CA ALA A 12 -2.55 -25.41 3.86
C ALA A 12 -3.02 -24.25 4.76
N GLN A 13 -2.25 -23.93 5.81
CA GLN A 13 -2.55 -22.80 6.70
C GLN A 13 -2.26 -21.46 6.02
N ALA A 14 -1.15 -21.36 5.27
CA ALA A 14 -0.82 -20.18 4.49
C ALA A 14 -1.91 -19.88 3.43
N TYR A 15 -2.38 -20.91 2.72
CA TYR A 15 -3.44 -20.80 1.73
C TYR A 15 -4.78 -20.35 2.34
N ARG A 16 -5.20 -20.91 3.46
CA ARG A 16 -6.44 -20.51 4.16
C ARG A 16 -6.36 -19.04 4.59
N LYS A 17 -5.27 -18.61 5.21
CA LYS A 17 -5.09 -17.22 5.67
C LYS A 17 -5.14 -16.22 4.51
N ILE A 18 -4.49 -16.52 3.39
CA ILE A 18 -4.47 -15.63 2.22
C ILE A 18 -5.85 -15.50 1.57
N ARG A 19 -6.64 -16.57 1.53
CA ARG A 19 -7.99 -16.55 0.96
C ARG A 19 -8.88 -15.50 1.65
N HIS A 20 -8.77 -15.33 2.95
CA HIS A 20 -9.56 -14.34 3.71
C HIS A 20 -9.04 -12.91 3.51
N LEU A 21 -7.78 -12.72 3.15
CA LEU A 21 -7.17 -11.40 2.93
C LEU A 21 -7.25 -10.94 1.48
N LEU A 22 -7.45 -11.86 0.54
CA LEU A 22 -7.48 -11.55 -0.89
C LEU A 22 -8.44 -10.41 -1.24
N PRO A 23 -9.71 -10.38 -0.75
CA PRO A 23 -10.62 -9.28 -1.09
C PRO A 23 -10.10 -7.92 -0.65
N GLY A 24 -9.56 -7.84 0.57
CA GLY A 24 -8.96 -6.60 1.09
C GLY A 24 -7.74 -6.18 0.27
N ALA A 25 -6.83 -7.10 -0.03
CA ALA A 25 -5.63 -6.82 -0.81
C ALA A 25 -5.96 -6.37 -2.25
N VAL A 26 -6.96 -6.99 -2.88
CA VAL A 26 -7.47 -6.62 -4.21
C VAL A 26 -8.07 -5.22 -4.18
N LEU A 27 -8.91 -4.92 -3.19
CA LEU A 27 -9.51 -3.59 -3.03
C LEU A 27 -8.43 -2.52 -2.80
N PHE A 28 -7.44 -2.80 -1.96
CA PHE A 28 -6.31 -1.89 -1.74
C PHE A 28 -5.51 -1.65 -3.01
N SER A 29 -5.26 -2.72 -3.80
CA SER A 29 -4.53 -2.60 -5.06
C SER A 29 -5.32 -1.77 -6.08
N ALA A 30 -6.64 -1.99 -6.19
CA ALA A 30 -7.52 -1.19 -7.03
C ALA A 30 -7.55 0.29 -6.60
N THR A 31 -7.66 0.55 -5.30
CA THR A 31 -7.60 1.91 -4.73
C THR A 31 -6.26 2.59 -5.05
N ALA A 32 -5.15 1.86 -4.92
CA ALA A 32 -3.82 2.38 -5.25
C ALA A 32 -3.71 2.74 -6.75
N GLY A 33 -4.20 1.87 -7.63
CA GLY A 33 -4.25 2.13 -9.06
C GLY A 33 -5.10 3.34 -9.40
N PHE A 34 -6.29 3.43 -8.82
CA PHE A 34 -7.20 4.57 -8.99
C PHE A 34 -6.52 5.90 -8.61
N VAL A 35 -6.02 6.00 -7.37
CA VAL A 35 -5.37 7.22 -6.86
C VAL A 35 -4.15 7.60 -7.70
N ASN A 36 -3.34 6.60 -8.07
CA ASN A 36 -2.13 6.86 -8.87
C ASN A 36 -2.48 7.37 -10.27
N SER A 37 -3.46 6.77 -10.95
CA SER A 37 -3.82 7.15 -12.32
C SER A 37 -4.54 8.48 -12.37
N THR A 38 -5.42 8.79 -11.41
CA THR A 38 -6.04 10.12 -11.27
C THR A 38 -4.96 11.20 -11.06
N ALA A 39 -4.02 10.98 -10.16
CA ALA A 39 -2.95 11.95 -9.91
C ALA A 39 -2.00 12.11 -11.11
N LEU A 40 -1.69 11.01 -11.82
CA LEU A 40 -0.83 11.03 -12.99
C LEU A 40 -1.52 11.72 -14.18
N GLY A 41 -2.82 11.47 -14.38
CA GLY A 41 -3.61 12.10 -15.45
C GLY A 41 -3.64 13.62 -15.31
N PHE A 42 -3.99 14.12 -14.13
CA PHE A 42 -4.14 15.55 -13.90
C PHE A 42 -2.82 16.31 -13.76
N PHE A 43 -1.82 15.74 -13.08
CA PHE A 43 -0.58 16.43 -12.72
C PHE A 43 0.66 15.96 -13.48
N HIS A 44 0.54 14.91 -14.29
CA HIS A 44 1.67 14.27 -14.99
C HIS A 44 2.82 13.88 -14.05
N SER A 45 2.52 13.67 -12.76
CA SER A 45 3.49 13.37 -11.71
C SER A 45 3.15 12.08 -10.99
N PRO A 46 4.07 11.12 -10.91
CA PRO A 46 3.84 9.87 -10.20
C PRO A 46 3.84 10.12 -8.68
N VAL A 47 2.73 9.81 -8.00
CA VAL A 47 2.59 10.02 -6.55
C VAL A 47 2.79 8.75 -5.73
N SER A 48 2.63 7.58 -6.32
CA SER A 48 2.79 6.27 -5.67
C SER A 48 4.05 5.51 -6.13
N HIS A 49 4.71 5.97 -7.19
CA HIS A 49 5.89 5.34 -7.78
C HIS A 49 7.15 6.14 -7.50
N MET A 50 7.78 5.88 -6.36
CA MET A 50 8.96 6.65 -5.91
C MET A 50 10.13 6.59 -6.88
N THR A 51 10.32 5.49 -7.61
CA THR A 51 11.34 5.40 -8.67
C THR A 51 11.13 6.49 -9.73
N GLY A 52 9.88 6.70 -10.18
CA GLY A 52 9.55 7.76 -11.13
C GLY A 52 9.74 9.16 -10.55
N ALA A 53 9.35 9.36 -9.29
CA ALA A 53 9.52 10.65 -8.61
C ALA A 53 11.01 11.03 -8.43
N VAL A 54 11.84 10.07 -8.04
CA VAL A 54 13.31 10.29 -7.91
C VAL A 54 13.95 10.54 -9.27
N SER A 55 13.56 9.79 -10.32
CA SER A 55 14.05 10.02 -11.68
C SER A 55 13.65 11.41 -12.19
N ARG A 56 12.41 11.82 -11.94
CA ARG A 56 11.93 13.17 -12.31
C ARG A 56 12.69 14.26 -11.58
N LEU A 57 12.94 14.09 -10.29
CA LEU A 57 13.77 15.03 -9.51
C LEU A 57 15.14 15.22 -10.16
N GLY A 58 15.82 14.14 -10.57
CA GLY A 58 17.13 14.24 -11.25
C GLY A 58 17.06 14.98 -12.59
N ILE A 59 16.02 14.70 -13.39
CA ILE A 59 15.79 15.37 -14.67
C ILE A 59 15.55 16.88 -14.48
N ASP A 60 14.69 17.24 -13.52
CA ASP A 60 14.29 18.61 -13.27
C ASP A 60 15.46 19.43 -12.67
N LEU A 61 16.28 18.82 -11.81
CA LEU A 61 17.52 19.42 -11.29
C LEU A 61 18.53 19.72 -12.41
N HIS A 62 18.75 18.74 -13.31
CA HIS A 62 19.64 18.91 -14.45
C HIS A 62 19.15 20.02 -15.40
N ALA A 63 17.84 20.11 -15.62
CA ALA A 63 17.21 21.10 -16.48
C ALA A 63 17.08 22.51 -15.82
N GLY A 64 17.50 22.67 -14.57
CA GLY A 64 17.36 23.94 -13.83
C GLY A 64 15.90 24.28 -13.46
N LYS A 65 14.97 23.31 -13.52
CA LYS A 65 13.56 23.49 -13.21
C LYS A 65 13.28 23.34 -11.70
N TRP A 66 13.77 24.31 -10.94
CA TRP A 66 13.75 24.24 -9.47
C TRP A 66 12.35 24.07 -8.86
N ALA A 67 11.32 24.68 -9.46
CA ALA A 67 9.94 24.54 -8.99
C ALA A 67 9.40 23.10 -9.16
N ASP A 68 9.74 22.43 -10.26
CA ASP A 68 9.34 21.05 -10.51
C ASP A 68 10.19 20.08 -9.66
N ALA A 69 11.48 20.37 -9.49
CA ALA A 69 12.36 19.61 -8.60
C ALA A 69 11.89 19.64 -7.14
N THR A 70 11.49 20.83 -6.64
CA THR A 70 10.94 20.96 -5.28
C THR A 70 9.60 20.22 -5.14
N ALA A 71 8.75 20.22 -6.16
CA ALA A 71 7.51 19.46 -6.17
C ALA A 71 7.78 17.94 -6.12
N SER A 72 8.73 17.44 -6.92
CA SER A 72 9.14 16.03 -6.90
C SER A 72 9.70 15.63 -5.53
N LEU A 73 10.54 16.48 -4.93
CA LEU A 73 11.07 16.26 -3.57
C LEU A 73 9.95 16.24 -2.52
N ALA A 74 8.98 17.15 -2.61
CA ALA A 74 7.84 17.20 -1.69
C ALA A 74 6.97 15.93 -1.78
N ILE A 75 6.78 15.37 -2.99
CA ILE A 75 6.10 14.08 -3.20
C ILE A 75 6.86 12.94 -2.50
N ILE A 76 8.19 12.88 -2.67
CA ILE A 76 9.03 11.85 -2.04
C ILE A 76 8.96 11.95 -0.51
N LEU A 77 9.08 13.16 0.03
CA LEU A 77 9.01 13.41 1.48
C LEU A 77 7.60 13.13 2.02
N GLY A 78 6.55 13.47 1.27
CA GLY A 78 5.17 13.13 1.61
C GLY A 78 4.98 11.62 1.73
N PHE A 79 5.44 10.86 0.74
CA PHE A 79 5.37 9.41 0.76
C PHE A 79 6.12 8.81 1.95
N LEU A 80 7.34 9.30 2.24
CA LEU A 80 8.13 8.87 3.38
C LEU A 80 7.41 9.16 4.71
N ALA A 81 6.83 10.36 4.85
CA ALA A 81 6.06 10.73 6.02
C ALA A 81 4.84 9.82 6.23
N GLY A 82 4.13 9.48 5.16
CA GLY A 82 3.01 8.51 5.21
C GLY A 82 3.45 7.13 5.67
N ALA A 83 4.56 6.63 5.13
CA ALA A 83 5.13 5.36 5.54
C ALA A 83 5.59 5.36 7.01
N LEU A 84 6.16 6.48 7.47
CA LEU A 84 6.53 6.68 8.87
C LEU A 84 5.30 6.65 9.79
N VAL A 85 4.23 7.36 9.43
CA VAL A 85 2.95 7.34 10.17
C VAL A 85 2.40 5.93 10.26
N ALA A 86 2.41 5.15 9.18
CA ALA A 86 1.99 3.76 9.20
C ALA A 86 2.87 2.90 10.14
N GLY A 87 4.19 3.10 10.10
CA GLY A 87 5.13 2.41 10.99
C GLY A 87 4.84 2.68 12.46
N VAL A 88 4.49 3.91 12.81
CA VAL A 88 4.11 4.28 14.19
C VAL A 88 2.74 3.73 14.58
N LEU A 89 1.74 3.84 13.69
CA LEU A 89 0.36 3.43 13.99
C LEU A 89 0.18 1.91 14.00
N VAL A 90 0.71 1.22 13.00
CA VAL A 90 0.43 -0.20 12.76
C VAL A 90 1.55 -1.10 13.26
N GLY A 91 2.79 -0.62 13.24
CA GLY A 91 3.97 -1.41 13.57
C GLY A 91 4.29 -2.41 12.44
N ALA A 92 5.38 -2.18 11.72
CA ALA A 92 5.70 -2.80 10.43
C ALA A 92 6.02 -4.32 10.46
N TRP A 93 5.97 -4.99 11.61
CA TRP A 93 6.54 -6.34 11.75
C TRP A 93 5.55 -7.50 11.62
N LYS A 94 4.25 -7.26 11.79
CA LYS A 94 3.21 -8.31 11.59
C LYS A 94 1.90 -7.65 11.19
N LEU A 95 1.32 -8.06 10.07
CA LEU A 95 -0.09 -7.78 9.74
C LEU A 95 -0.99 -8.55 10.73
N ILE A 96 -1.20 -7.98 11.88
CA ILE A 96 -2.31 -8.35 12.74
C ILE A 96 -3.35 -7.27 12.50
N PRO A 97 -4.44 -7.56 11.78
CA PRO A 97 -5.53 -6.61 11.58
C PRO A 97 -6.17 -6.30 12.94
N GLY A 98 -5.74 -5.21 13.57
CA GLY A 98 -6.25 -4.72 14.85
C GLY A 98 -6.88 -3.34 14.68
N ARG A 99 -7.42 -2.78 15.77
CA ARG A 99 -8.05 -1.43 15.81
C ARG A 99 -7.20 -0.35 15.13
N ARG A 100 -5.86 -0.45 15.25
CA ARG A 100 -4.91 0.49 14.66
C ARG A 100 -4.95 0.50 13.13
N TYR A 101 -5.33 -0.63 12.51
CA TYR A 101 -5.50 -0.72 11.06
C TYR A 101 -6.69 0.11 10.58
N GLY A 102 -7.82 0.07 11.31
CA GLY A 102 -8.97 0.93 11.04
C GLY A 102 -8.64 2.42 11.17
N VAL A 103 -7.88 2.79 12.22
CA VAL A 103 -7.39 4.18 12.39
C VAL A 103 -6.51 4.61 11.22
N ALA A 104 -5.58 3.76 10.78
CA ALA A 104 -4.71 4.08 9.65
C ALA A 104 -5.50 4.27 8.34
N LEU A 105 -6.55 3.47 8.12
CA LEU A 105 -7.48 3.68 6.99
C LEU A 105 -8.23 5.01 7.06
N MET A 106 -8.72 5.38 8.24
CA MET A 106 -9.37 6.69 8.44
C MET A 106 -8.39 7.84 8.20
N VAL A 107 -7.14 7.72 8.67
CA VAL A 107 -6.07 8.70 8.40
C VAL A 107 -5.80 8.79 6.89
N GLN A 108 -5.75 7.66 6.18
CA GLN A 108 -5.60 7.65 4.72
C GLN A 108 -6.76 8.37 4.04
N GLY A 109 -8.00 8.09 4.45
CA GLY A 109 -9.19 8.77 3.92
C GLY A 109 -9.16 10.28 4.18
N ALA A 110 -8.75 10.70 5.38
CA ALA A 110 -8.61 12.12 5.74
C ALA A 110 -7.52 12.82 4.89
N LEU A 111 -6.37 12.16 4.67
CA LEU A 111 -5.31 12.68 3.80
C LEU A 111 -5.77 12.83 2.34
N LEU A 112 -6.52 11.85 1.81
CA LEU A 112 -7.08 11.94 0.47
C LEU A 112 -8.16 13.03 0.38
N SER A 113 -8.99 13.21 1.40
CA SER A 113 -9.97 14.30 1.46
C SER A 113 -9.30 15.67 1.49
N LEU A 114 -8.26 15.83 2.32
CA LEU A 114 -7.46 17.05 2.36
C LEU A 114 -6.80 17.32 1.00
N ALA A 115 -6.19 16.30 0.41
CA ALA A 115 -5.58 16.40 -0.91
C ALA A 115 -6.59 16.83 -1.96
N THR A 116 -7.78 16.23 -1.99
CA THR A 116 -8.88 16.59 -2.91
C THR A 116 -9.23 18.07 -2.78
N GLY A 117 -9.46 18.56 -1.55
CA GLY A 117 -9.78 19.96 -1.29
C GLY A 117 -8.68 20.92 -1.76
N LEU A 118 -7.41 20.60 -1.47
CA LEU A 118 -6.27 21.41 -1.90
C LEU A 118 -6.13 21.45 -3.43
N LEU A 119 -6.29 20.30 -4.10
CA LEU A 119 -6.19 20.20 -5.55
C LEU A 119 -7.34 20.91 -6.26
N MET A 120 -8.57 20.80 -5.75
CA MET A 120 -9.73 21.54 -6.26
C MET A 120 -9.56 23.06 -6.11
N SER A 121 -8.83 23.50 -5.09
CA SER A 121 -8.49 24.93 -4.88
C SER A 121 -7.23 25.37 -5.66
N GLY A 122 -6.68 24.51 -6.51
CA GLY A 122 -5.48 24.82 -7.32
C GLY A 122 -4.15 24.76 -6.56
N HIS A 123 -4.14 24.29 -5.30
CA HIS A 123 -2.92 24.22 -4.50
C HIS A 123 -2.13 22.95 -4.79
N ARG A 124 -0.89 23.12 -5.32
CA ARG A 124 0.04 22.00 -5.61
C ARG A 124 0.42 21.16 -4.36
N LEU A 125 0.21 21.69 -3.15
CA LEU A 125 0.43 20.96 -1.89
C LEU A 125 -0.49 19.72 -1.74
N GLY A 126 -1.54 19.60 -2.55
CA GLY A 126 -2.34 18.39 -2.62
C GLY A 126 -1.55 17.17 -3.07
N LEU A 127 -0.53 17.31 -3.95
CA LEU A 127 0.28 16.19 -4.42
C LEU A 127 1.09 15.48 -3.32
N PRO A 128 1.85 16.19 -2.47
CA PRO A 128 2.47 15.57 -1.30
C PRO A 128 1.48 14.91 -0.35
N ALA A 129 0.25 15.45 -0.20
CA ALA A 129 -0.78 14.83 0.63
C ALA A 129 -1.30 13.53 0.00
N VAL A 130 -1.51 13.45 -1.32
CA VAL A 130 -1.80 12.18 -2.02
C VAL A 130 -0.65 11.19 -1.83
N ALA A 131 0.60 11.64 -2.01
CA ALA A 131 1.77 10.79 -1.84
C ALA A 131 1.89 10.26 -0.40
N MET A 132 1.55 11.08 0.60
CA MET A 132 1.50 10.67 2.01
C MET A 132 0.44 9.58 2.23
N ALA A 133 -0.75 9.71 1.65
CA ALA A 133 -1.78 8.67 1.69
C ALA A 133 -1.30 7.37 1.03
N CYS A 134 -0.61 7.45 -0.11
CA CYS A 134 -0.03 6.29 -0.80
C CYS A 134 1.08 5.62 0.01
N GLY A 135 1.98 6.41 0.63
CA GLY A 135 3.05 5.91 1.49
C GLY A 135 2.52 5.18 2.72
N LEU A 136 1.49 5.75 3.36
CA LEU A 136 0.78 5.14 4.48
C LEU A 136 0.16 3.80 4.06
N GLN A 137 -0.58 3.78 2.95
CA GLN A 137 -1.18 2.55 2.43
C GLN A 137 -0.14 1.48 2.12
N ASN A 138 0.95 1.86 1.45
CA ASN A 138 2.01 0.92 1.07
C ASN A 138 2.69 0.29 2.29
N ALA A 139 2.93 1.08 3.34
CA ALA A 139 3.54 0.59 4.57
C ALA A 139 2.58 -0.30 5.39
N MET A 140 1.26 0.00 5.38
CA MET A 140 0.25 -0.84 6.04
C MET A 140 0.18 -2.26 5.48
N THR A 141 0.47 -2.45 4.20
CA THR A 141 0.32 -3.73 3.50
C THR A 141 1.63 -4.50 3.34
N SER A 142 2.74 -3.98 3.87
CA SER A 142 4.09 -4.43 3.49
C SER A 142 4.55 -5.81 3.98
N SER A 143 3.84 -6.47 4.93
CA SER A 143 4.30 -7.76 5.46
C SER A 143 3.16 -8.69 5.87
N TYR A 144 2.85 -9.70 5.06
CA TYR A 144 1.94 -10.75 5.47
C TYR A 144 2.43 -12.14 5.06
N CYS A 145 2.54 -13.06 6.03
CA CYS A 145 2.92 -14.46 5.81
C CYS A 145 4.19 -14.69 4.98
N GLY A 146 5.21 -13.81 5.11
CA GLY A 146 6.43 -13.90 4.32
C GLY A 146 6.29 -13.44 2.86
N LEU A 147 5.11 -12.96 2.45
CA LEU A 147 4.91 -12.26 1.20
C LEU A 147 4.98 -10.75 1.46
N MET A 148 5.84 -10.05 0.75
CA MET A 148 5.81 -8.59 0.70
C MET A 148 4.64 -8.16 -0.18
N ILE A 149 3.47 -7.94 0.45
CA ILE A 149 2.29 -7.45 -0.25
C ILE A 149 2.40 -5.93 -0.36
N ARG A 150 2.98 -5.45 -1.44
CA ARG A 150 3.04 -4.02 -1.75
C ARG A 150 2.04 -3.73 -2.86
N THR A 151 0.89 -3.19 -2.51
CA THR A 151 -0.21 -2.94 -3.46
C THR A 151 0.13 -1.90 -4.51
N THR A 152 1.14 -1.04 -4.28
CA THR A 152 1.61 -0.02 -5.22
C THR A 152 2.87 -0.43 -5.99
N HIS A 153 3.51 -1.57 -5.66
CA HIS A 153 4.79 -1.97 -6.23
C HIS A 153 4.62 -2.90 -7.44
N VAL A 154 4.02 -2.38 -8.50
CA VAL A 154 3.67 -3.14 -9.73
C VAL A 154 4.90 -3.80 -10.37
N SER A 155 6.06 -3.13 -10.39
CA SER A 155 7.31 -3.71 -10.92
C SER A 155 7.72 -4.95 -10.12
N GLY A 156 7.57 -4.95 -8.79
CA GLY A 156 7.83 -6.13 -7.96
C GLY A 156 6.86 -7.26 -8.27
N LEU A 157 5.56 -6.97 -8.43
CA LEU A 157 4.56 -7.98 -8.80
C LEU A 157 4.91 -8.67 -10.13
N ILE A 158 5.29 -7.89 -11.15
CA ILE A 158 5.67 -8.42 -12.47
C ILE A 158 6.95 -9.25 -12.36
N THR A 159 7.94 -8.78 -11.59
CA THR A 159 9.18 -9.53 -11.37
C THR A 159 8.90 -10.87 -10.70
N ASP A 160 8.10 -10.89 -9.63
CA ASP A 160 7.77 -12.11 -8.90
C ASP A 160 6.99 -13.09 -9.78
N ILE A 161 6.03 -12.61 -10.57
CA ILE A 161 5.32 -13.42 -11.57
C ILE A 161 6.30 -14.01 -12.58
N GLY A 162 7.21 -13.20 -13.13
CA GLY A 162 8.22 -13.64 -14.10
C GLY A 162 9.14 -14.70 -13.52
N VAL A 163 9.65 -14.52 -12.30
CA VAL A 163 10.50 -15.50 -11.59
C VAL A 163 9.74 -16.80 -11.37
N MET A 164 8.48 -16.75 -10.94
CA MET A 164 7.66 -17.94 -10.72
C MET A 164 7.41 -18.71 -12.01
N LEU A 165 7.13 -18.02 -13.10
CA LEU A 165 6.96 -18.66 -14.42
C LEU A 165 8.27 -19.26 -14.93
N GLY A 166 9.41 -18.58 -14.73
CA GLY A 166 10.73 -19.12 -15.06
C GLY A 166 11.06 -20.39 -14.27
N HIS A 167 10.77 -20.42 -12.96
CA HIS A 167 10.90 -21.63 -12.15
C HIS A 167 10.01 -22.77 -12.62
N TRP A 168 8.77 -22.46 -13.04
CA TRP A 168 7.88 -23.46 -13.60
C TRP A 168 8.40 -24.07 -14.90
N ILE A 169 8.94 -23.25 -15.80
CA ILE A 169 9.53 -23.73 -17.06
C ILE A 169 10.71 -24.67 -16.76
N ARG A 170 11.59 -24.27 -15.84
CA ARG A 170 12.83 -25.01 -15.55
C ARG A 170 12.61 -26.24 -14.69
N HIS A 171 11.82 -26.12 -13.63
CA HIS A 171 11.69 -27.14 -12.57
C HIS A 171 10.32 -27.83 -12.56
N ARG A 172 9.38 -27.41 -13.42
CA ARG A 172 7.99 -27.89 -13.46
C ARG A 172 7.26 -27.78 -12.11
N GLN A 173 7.72 -26.92 -11.21
CA GLN A 173 7.15 -26.66 -9.90
C GLN A 173 6.67 -25.22 -9.82
N ILE A 174 5.42 -25.01 -9.45
CA ILE A 174 4.83 -23.68 -9.27
C ILE A 174 3.84 -23.69 -8.12
N GLU A 175 3.84 -22.63 -7.35
CA GLU A 175 2.82 -22.36 -6.33
C GLU A 175 1.68 -21.55 -6.96
N PHE A 176 0.76 -22.23 -7.66
CA PHE A 176 -0.35 -21.59 -8.41
C PHE A 176 -1.16 -20.58 -7.58
N TRP A 177 -1.30 -20.80 -6.28
CA TRP A 177 -2.02 -19.88 -5.41
C TRP A 177 -1.32 -18.53 -5.26
N LYS A 178 0.03 -18.52 -5.19
CA LYS A 178 0.81 -17.28 -5.16
C LYS A 178 0.72 -16.56 -6.50
N LEU A 179 0.88 -17.30 -7.59
CA LEU A 179 0.76 -16.72 -8.93
C LEU A 179 -0.61 -16.06 -9.13
N ARG A 180 -1.69 -16.77 -8.75
CA ARG A 180 -3.06 -16.22 -8.82
C ARG A 180 -3.22 -14.99 -7.94
N PHE A 181 -2.68 -15.01 -6.74
CA PHE A 181 -2.74 -13.87 -5.83
C PHE A 181 -2.05 -12.64 -6.43
N LEU A 182 -0.83 -12.78 -6.93
CA LEU A 182 -0.08 -11.69 -7.58
C LEU A 182 -0.79 -11.20 -8.85
N ALA A 183 -1.33 -12.11 -9.67
CA ALA A 183 -2.11 -11.76 -10.85
C ALA A 183 -3.37 -10.96 -10.50
N TRP A 184 -4.08 -11.32 -9.42
CA TRP A 184 -5.24 -10.56 -8.95
C TRP A 184 -4.85 -9.14 -8.50
N LEU A 185 -3.75 -8.99 -7.78
CA LEU A 185 -3.27 -7.66 -7.36
C LEU A 185 -2.88 -6.81 -8.58
N PHE A 186 -2.15 -7.39 -9.53
CA PHE A 186 -1.75 -6.70 -10.76
C PHE A 186 -2.98 -6.24 -11.57
N THR A 187 -3.91 -7.15 -11.80
CA THR A 187 -5.15 -6.85 -12.53
C THR A 187 -5.99 -5.80 -11.81
N ALA A 188 -6.13 -5.91 -10.49
CA ALA A 188 -6.89 -4.96 -9.68
C ALA A 188 -6.27 -3.55 -9.74
N PHE A 189 -4.94 -3.44 -9.69
CA PHE A 189 -4.27 -2.16 -9.88
C PHE A 189 -4.56 -1.56 -11.26
N GLY A 190 -4.47 -2.36 -12.32
CA GLY A 190 -4.76 -1.92 -13.69
C GLY A 190 -6.21 -1.48 -13.87
N VAL A 191 -7.16 -2.29 -13.39
CA VAL A 191 -8.60 -1.95 -13.45
C VAL A 191 -8.90 -0.70 -12.62
N GLY A 192 -8.36 -0.61 -11.41
CA GLY A 192 -8.50 0.58 -10.57
C GLY A 192 -7.94 1.82 -11.25
N GLY A 193 -6.76 1.69 -11.90
CA GLY A 193 -6.16 2.77 -12.67
C GLY A 193 -7.03 3.21 -13.85
N TRP A 194 -7.56 2.27 -14.60
CA TRP A 194 -8.47 2.56 -15.71
C TRP A 194 -9.73 3.30 -15.25
N VAL A 195 -10.36 2.82 -14.17
CA VAL A 195 -11.53 3.50 -13.57
C VAL A 195 -11.15 4.89 -13.04
N GLY A 196 -9.95 5.04 -12.48
CA GLY A 196 -9.40 6.31 -12.01
C GLY A 196 -9.28 7.35 -13.13
N VAL A 197 -8.78 6.95 -14.32
CA VAL A 197 -8.71 7.84 -15.49
C VAL A 197 -10.12 8.27 -15.93
N ILE A 198 -11.07 7.34 -16.03
CA ILE A 198 -12.46 7.67 -16.39
C ILE A 198 -13.08 8.65 -15.39
N ALA A 199 -12.79 8.47 -14.11
CA ALA A 199 -13.26 9.37 -13.07
C ALA A 199 -12.59 10.75 -13.15
N ASP A 200 -11.30 10.80 -13.45
CA ASP A 200 -10.53 12.03 -13.63
C ASP A 200 -11.06 12.83 -14.83
N ASP A 201 -11.30 12.19 -15.96
CA ASP A 201 -11.85 12.81 -17.17
C ASP A 201 -13.22 13.51 -16.90
N ARG A 202 -14.00 12.96 -15.95
CA ARG A 202 -15.35 13.48 -15.63
C ARG A 202 -15.39 14.48 -14.49
N PHE A 203 -14.55 14.29 -13.49
CA PHE A 203 -14.64 14.99 -12.21
C PHE A 203 -13.32 15.70 -11.83
N GLY A 204 -12.24 15.51 -12.60
CA GLY A 204 -10.93 16.05 -12.26
C GLY A 204 -10.46 15.59 -10.87
N PRO A 205 -9.79 16.47 -10.10
CA PRO A 205 -9.28 16.13 -8.77
C PRO A 205 -10.36 15.67 -7.77
N ALA A 206 -11.65 16.03 -7.99
CA ALA A 206 -12.75 15.58 -7.14
C ALA A 206 -12.93 14.05 -7.18
N ALA A 207 -12.46 13.38 -8.23
CA ALA A 207 -12.44 11.92 -8.33
C ALA A 207 -11.74 11.24 -7.14
N LEU A 208 -10.72 11.87 -6.55
CA LEU A 208 -10.04 11.38 -5.35
C LEU A 208 -10.94 11.32 -4.11
N GLY A 209 -12.09 12.01 -4.13
CA GLY A 209 -13.10 11.90 -3.08
C GLY A 209 -13.70 10.50 -2.94
N VAL A 210 -13.74 9.72 -4.04
CA VAL A 210 -14.26 8.34 -4.02
C VAL A 210 -13.39 7.43 -3.14
N PRO A 211 -12.08 7.28 -3.41
CA PRO A 211 -11.22 6.50 -2.52
C PRO A 211 -11.08 7.11 -1.13
N ALA A 212 -11.19 8.43 -0.97
CA ALA A 212 -11.17 9.09 0.33
C ALA A 212 -12.35 8.64 1.20
N ALA A 213 -13.57 8.69 0.67
CA ALA A 213 -14.77 8.21 1.35
C ALA A 213 -14.69 6.70 1.62
N GLY A 214 -14.28 5.91 0.62
CA GLY A 214 -14.12 4.46 0.75
C GLY A 214 -13.17 4.06 1.88
N CYS A 215 -11.99 4.68 1.96
CA CYS A 215 -11.03 4.43 3.02
C CYS A 215 -11.56 4.85 4.40
N THR A 216 -12.23 5.99 4.51
CA THR A 216 -12.81 6.47 5.76
C THR A 216 -13.90 5.53 6.27
N VAL A 217 -14.85 5.16 5.40
CA VAL A 217 -15.95 4.24 5.75
C VAL A 217 -15.41 2.85 6.09
N ALA A 218 -14.52 2.29 5.27
CA ALA A 218 -13.91 1.00 5.54
C ALA A 218 -13.13 1.01 6.87
N GLY A 219 -12.39 2.10 7.14
CA GLY A 219 -11.67 2.30 8.40
C GLY A 219 -12.59 2.36 9.61
N ALA A 220 -13.69 3.09 9.51
CA ALA A 220 -14.68 3.21 10.58
C ALA A 220 -15.37 1.86 10.85
N ILE A 221 -15.80 1.14 9.81
CA ILE A 221 -16.39 -0.20 9.93
C ILE A 221 -15.41 -1.16 10.60
N PHE A 222 -14.16 -1.18 10.13
CA PHE A 222 -13.12 -2.06 10.65
C PHE A 222 -12.82 -1.77 12.12
N TRP A 223 -12.71 -0.49 12.47
CA TRP A 223 -12.50 -0.06 13.86
C TRP A 223 -13.65 -0.48 14.77
N PHE A 224 -14.90 -0.28 14.31
CA PHE A 224 -16.09 -0.63 15.07
C PHE A 224 -16.23 -2.15 15.28
N VAL A 225 -16.03 -2.95 14.22
CA VAL A 225 -16.12 -4.40 14.27
C VAL A 225 -15.07 -4.99 15.20
N THR A 226 -13.83 -4.48 15.12
CA THR A 226 -12.73 -4.93 15.99
C THR A 226 -12.86 -4.40 17.43
N HIS A 227 -13.50 -3.23 17.64
CA HIS A 227 -13.75 -2.69 18.97
C HIS A 227 -14.75 -3.53 19.76
N ARG A 228 -15.77 -4.06 19.09
CA ARG A 228 -16.81 -4.89 19.72
C ARG A 228 -16.42 -6.37 19.90
N GLY A 229 -15.22 -6.75 19.54
CA GLY A 229 -14.79 -8.16 19.60
C GLY A 229 -15.58 -9.08 18.68
N LEU A 230 -16.31 -8.53 17.70
CA LEU A 230 -17.13 -9.29 16.76
C LEU A 230 -16.30 -10.15 15.81
N VAL A 231 -15.00 -9.86 15.67
CA VAL A 231 -14.04 -10.67 14.92
C VAL A 231 -12.80 -10.83 15.78
N ASP A 232 -12.64 -11.99 16.37
CA ASP A 232 -11.41 -12.36 17.07
C ASP A 232 -10.36 -12.84 16.06
N LEU A 233 -9.78 -11.89 15.32
CA LEU A 233 -8.73 -12.15 14.34
C LEU A 233 -7.39 -12.49 15.00
N MET A 234 -7.33 -12.46 16.34
CA MET A 234 -6.11 -12.67 17.11
C MET A 234 -5.91 -14.13 17.56
N GLN A 235 -6.94 -14.97 17.61
CA GLN A 235 -6.80 -16.34 18.14
C GLN A 235 -5.91 -17.25 17.29
N ASP A 236 -5.61 -16.87 16.05
CA ASP A 236 -4.71 -17.60 15.17
C ASP A 236 -3.28 -17.02 15.06
N ALA A 237 -2.93 -16.03 15.84
CA ALA A 237 -1.56 -15.56 15.96
C ALA A 237 -0.80 -16.58 16.83
N GLY A 238 -0.02 -17.46 16.19
CA GLY A 238 0.85 -18.42 16.86
C GLY A 238 1.75 -17.77 17.93
N PRO A 239 2.46 -18.55 18.74
CA PRO A 239 3.13 -18.11 19.95
C PRO A 239 3.93 -16.84 19.74
N GLN A 240 3.69 -15.86 20.57
CA GLN A 240 4.43 -14.58 20.56
C GLN A 240 5.91 -14.90 20.77
N PRO A 241 6.84 -14.31 20.02
CA PRO A 241 8.25 -14.42 20.35
C PRO A 241 8.46 -13.86 21.77
N PRO A 242 9.36 -14.43 22.55
CA PRO A 242 9.65 -13.95 23.90
C PRO A 242 9.99 -12.46 23.80
N ARG A 243 9.40 -11.67 24.71
CA ARG A 243 9.77 -10.25 24.88
C ARG A 243 11.26 -10.24 25.16
N THR A 244 12.07 -9.87 24.20
CA THR A 244 13.49 -9.64 24.42
C THR A 244 13.58 -8.42 25.33
N GLY A 245 13.77 -8.70 26.63
CA GLY A 245 14.21 -7.74 27.59
C GLY A 245 15.62 -7.28 27.22
N SER A 246 15.87 -6.01 27.46
CA SER A 246 17.16 -5.34 27.62
C SER A 246 18.25 -5.73 26.59
N PHE A 247 18.52 -4.81 25.69
CA PHE A 247 19.84 -4.71 25.08
C PHE A 247 20.87 -4.62 26.21
N PRO A 248 21.90 -5.47 26.28
CA PRO A 248 23.03 -5.18 27.12
C PRO A 248 23.76 -3.98 26.52
N GLU A 249 23.86 -2.92 27.28
CA GLU A 249 24.80 -1.82 27.04
C GLU A 249 26.22 -2.40 26.93
N ARG A 250 26.84 -2.20 25.77
CA ARG A 250 28.29 -2.07 25.61
C ARG A 250 28.60 -1.13 24.45
#